data_e7b3a89bbdf62233f61b90332a93cc9d
#
_entry.id   e7b3a89bbdf62233f61b90332a93cc9d
#
_cell.length_a   1.000
_cell.length_b   1.000
_cell.length_c   1.000
_cell.angle_alpha   90.00
_cell.angle_beta   90.00
_cell.angle_gamma   90.00
#
_symmetry.space_group_name_H-M   'P 1'
#
loop_
_entity.id
_entity.type
_entity.pdbx_description
1 polymer ?
#
loop_
_entity_poly.entity_id
_entity_poly.type
_entity_poly.pdbx_seq_one_letter_code
_entity_poly.pdbx_strand_id
1 'polypeptide(L)'
;MADIFSKIAAGDIPSYKCAENDQFYAFLDINPVAKGHTLVIPRKEIGYIFDMSDDDLAAFEVFAKKVAKAIRTAIPCKKVAQVVLGLEVPHAHIHLIPMNSEADVNFKNKVTLQDDEMKAIADKILTAFKAL
;
A
#
# COMPACT_ATOMS: atom_id res chain seq x y z
N MET A 1 -17.43 8.13 12.27
CA MET A 1 -16.33 9.09 12.04
C MET A 1 -15.28 8.46 11.15
N ALA A 2 -14.88 9.15 10.10
CA ALA A 2 -13.89 8.63 9.16
C ALA A 2 -12.50 8.57 9.82
N ASP A 3 -11.81 7.45 9.66
CA ASP A 3 -10.43 7.30 10.12
C ASP A 3 -9.45 7.98 9.16
N ILE A 4 -8.15 7.98 9.51
CA ILE A 4 -7.13 8.65 8.71
C ILE A 4 -7.04 8.05 7.29
N PHE A 5 -7.17 6.72 7.15
CA PHE A 5 -7.09 6.07 5.84
C PHE A 5 -8.28 6.43 4.95
N SER A 6 -9.49 6.53 5.51
CA SER A 6 -10.66 7.00 4.77
C SER A 6 -10.44 8.42 4.24
N LYS A 7 -9.87 9.29 5.06
CA LYS A 7 -9.56 10.68 4.67
C LYS A 7 -8.49 10.74 3.59
N ILE A 8 -7.48 9.88 3.65
CA ILE A 8 -6.44 9.79 2.63
C ILE A 8 -7.06 9.34 1.29
N ALA A 9 -7.88 8.29 1.30
CA ALA A 9 -8.52 7.78 0.09
C ALA A 9 -9.47 8.81 -0.53
N ALA A 10 -10.12 9.63 0.29
CA ALA A 10 -11.02 10.69 -0.17
C ALA A 10 -10.28 11.92 -0.68
N GLY A 11 -8.97 12.03 -0.45
CA GLY A 11 -8.17 13.19 -0.86
C GLY A 11 -8.17 14.33 0.16
N ASP A 12 -8.76 14.12 1.34
CA ASP A 12 -8.81 15.14 2.40
C ASP A 12 -7.47 15.33 3.09
N ILE A 13 -6.63 14.28 3.08
CA ILE A 13 -5.27 14.30 3.61
C ILE A 13 -4.33 13.93 2.47
N PRO A 14 -3.25 14.70 2.25
CA PRO A 14 -2.26 14.39 1.21
C PRO A 14 -1.61 13.02 1.43
N SER A 15 -1.27 12.34 0.34
CA SER A 15 -0.59 11.05 0.37
C SER A 15 0.27 10.91 -0.87
N TYR A 16 1.20 9.94 -0.84
CA TYR A 16 2.01 9.57 -1.99
C TYR A 16 1.28 8.47 -2.75
N LYS A 17 0.36 8.87 -3.63
CA LYS A 17 -0.51 7.94 -4.36
C LYS A 17 0.29 7.05 -5.30
N CYS A 18 0.05 5.73 -5.22
CA CYS A 18 0.67 4.71 -6.07
C CYS A 18 -0.31 4.09 -7.06
N ALA A 19 -1.57 3.96 -6.68
CA ALA A 19 -2.59 3.33 -7.52
C ALA A 19 -3.98 3.64 -6.97
N GLU A 20 -5.00 3.52 -7.81
CA GLU A 20 -6.39 3.63 -7.36
C GLU A 20 -7.35 3.07 -8.40
N ASN A 21 -8.52 2.70 -7.92
CA ASN A 21 -9.70 2.45 -8.73
C ASN A 21 -10.93 2.90 -7.92
N ASP A 22 -12.13 2.52 -8.36
CA ASP A 22 -13.37 2.95 -7.69
C ASP A 22 -13.52 2.39 -6.27
N GLN A 23 -12.91 1.25 -5.98
CA GLN A 23 -13.07 0.55 -4.71
C GLN A 23 -11.86 0.64 -3.79
N PHE A 24 -10.66 0.84 -4.34
CA PHE A 24 -9.40 0.71 -3.59
C PHE A 24 -8.45 1.87 -3.87
N TYR A 25 -7.52 2.05 -2.94
CA TYR A 25 -6.52 3.10 -3.01
C TYR A 25 -5.19 2.56 -2.47
N ALA A 26 -4.08 2.94 -3.10
CA ALA A 26 -2.74 2.55 -2.66
C ALA A 26 -1.83 3.77 -2.56
N PHE A 27 -1.04 3.83 -1.50
CA PHE A 27 -0.15 4.96 -1.21
C PHE A 27 1.06 4.48 -0.40
N LEU A 28 2.15 5.24 -0.45
CA LEU A 28 3.34 4.88 0.31
C LEU A 28 3.12 5.06 1.82
N ASP A 29 3.67 4.14 2.60
CA ASP A 29 3.74 4.30 4.05
C ASP A 29 4.74 5.41 4.36
N ILE A 30 4.35 6.40 5.18
CA ILE A 30 5.22 7.52 5.56
C ILE A 30 6.29 7.11 6.57
N ASN A 31 6.15 5.93 7.18
CA ASN A 31 7.16 5.35 8.08
C ASN A 31 7.58 3.99 7.50
N PRO A 32 8.19 3.97 6.31
CA PRO A 32 8.41 2.73 5.58
C PRO A 32 9.50 1.87 6.22
N VAL A 33 9.37 0.56 6.09
CA VAL A 33 10.43 -0.39 6.47
C VAL A 33 11.36 -0.68 5.31
N ALA A 34 10.98 -0.26 4.10
CA ALA A 34 11.79 -0.39 2.89
C ALA A 34 11.35 0.67 1.90
N LYS A 35 12.25 1.03 0.98
CA LYS A 35 11.93 1.91 -0.14
C LYS A 35 10.83 1.25 -0.99
N GLY A 36 9.71 1.93 -1.16
CA GLY A 36 8.57 1.39 -1.90
C GLY A 36 7.53 0.67 -1.06
N HIS A 37 7.68 0.65 0.27
CA HIS A 37 6.67 0.10 1.18
C HIS A 37 5.34 0.82 0.95
N THR A 38 4.35 0.08 0.47
CA THR A 38 3.06 0.61 0.04
C THR A 38 1.94 0.03 0.90
N LEU A 39 0.93 0.84 1.17
CA LEU A 39 -0.31 0.41 1.83
C LEU A 39 -1.42 0.35 0.79
N VAL A 40 -2.22 -0.71 0.82
CA VAL A 40 -3.38 -0.87 -0.04
C VAL A 40 -4.61 -0.95 0.86
N ILE A 41 -5.60 -0.10 0.58
CA ILE A 41 -6.80 0.01 1.42
C ILE A 41 -8.07 -0.05 0.57
N PRO A 42 -9.17 -0.59 1.12
CA PRO A 42 -10.48 -0.34 0.53
C PRO A 42 -10.90 1.10 0.87
N ARG A 43 -11.64 1.74 -0.04
CA ARG A 43 -12.21 3.07 0.24
C ARG A 43 -13.31 2.96 1.30
N LYS A 44 -14.02 1.84 1.28
CA LYS A 44 -15.03 1.52 2.28
C LYS A 44 -14.36 1.27 3.64
N GLU A 45 -14.90 1.86 4.69
CA GLU A 45 -14.34 1.77 6.04
C GLU A 45 -14.71 0.42 6.67
N ILE A 46 -13.79 -0.54 6.59
CA ILE A 46 -13.91 -1.86 7.20
C ILE A 46 -12.69 -2.06 8.09
N GLY A 47 -12.93 -2.30 9.39
CA GLY A 47 -11.85 -2.34 10.39
C GLY A 47 -10.99 -3.59 10.34
N TYR A 48 -11.51 -4.69 9.79
CA TYR A 48 -10.85 -5.99 9.82
C TYR A 48 -11.01 -6.68 8.47
N ILE A 49 -9.89 -7.10 7.87
CA ILE A 49 -9.89 -7.67 6.53
C ILE A 49 -10.80 -8.91 6.43
N PHE A 50 -10.86 -9.73 7.48
CA PHE A 50 -11.67 -10.95 7.44
C PHE A 50 -13.17 -10.70 7.66
N ASP A 51 -13.58 -9.46 7.90
CA ASP A 51 -14.98 -9.06 7.91
C ASP A 51 -15.47 -8.63 6.53
N MET A 52 -14.56 -8.54 5.53
CA MET A 52 -14.94 -8.23 4.16
C MET A 52 -15.75 -9.39 3.55
N SER A 53 -16.70 -9.06 2.68
CA SER A 53 -17.39 -10.10 1.90
C SER A 53 -16.40 -10.84 1.00
N ASP A 54 -16.73 -12.05 0.61
CA ASP A 54 -15.87 -12.84 -0.29
C ASP A 54 -15.58 -12.10 -1.59
N ASP A 55 -16.59 -11.47 -2.18
CA ASP A 55 -16.42 -10.72 -3.42
C ASP A 55 -15.52 -9.49 -3.23
N ASP A 56 -15.71 -8.75 -2.15
CA ASP A 56 -14.90 -7.57 -1.85
C ASP A 56 -13.46 -7.98 -1.54
N LEU A 57 -13.28 -9.06 -0.77
CA LEU A 57 -11.94 -9.56 -0.44
C LEU A 57 -11.20 -10.03 -1.70
N ALA A 58 -11.88 -10.74 -2.59
CA ALA A 58 -11.30 -11.20 -3.85
C ALA A 58 -10.87 -10.00 -4.71
N ALA A 59 -11.72 -8.99 -4.84
CA ALA A 59 -11.40 -7.77 -5.60
C ALA A 59 -10.23 -7.02 -4.96
N PHE A 60 -10.19 -6.94 -3.64
CA PHE A 60 -9.11 -6.30 -2.88
C PHE A 60 -7.78 -6.98 -3.15
N GLU A 61 -7.74 -8.31 -3.07
CA GLU A 61 -6.52 -9.09 -3.29
C GLU A 61 -6.04 -8.99 -4.76
N VAL A 62 -6.95 -8.99 -5.71
CA VAL A 62 -6.58 -8.81 -7.13
C VAL A 62 -5.99 -7.42 -7.36
N PHE A 63 -6.56 -6.38 -6.76
CA PHE A 63 -6.00 -5.04 -6.83
C PHE A 63 -4.59 -4.99 -6.21
N ALA A 64 -4.43 -5.59 -5.03
CA ALA A 64 -3.12 -5.67 -4.36
C ALA A 64 -2.07 -6.37 -5.23
N LYS A 65 -2.46 -7.42 -5.94
CA LYS A 65 -1.57 -8.12 -6.88
C LYS A 65 -1.08 -7.17 -7.97
N LYS A 66 -1.97 -6.36 -8.53
CA LYS A 66 -1.60 -5.39 -9.57
C LYS A 66 -0.64 -4.33 -9.02
N VAL A 67 -0.90 -3.85 -7.81
CA VAL A 67 -0.01 -2.89 -7.15
C VAL A 67 1.36 -3.52 -6.88
N ALA A 68 1.38 -4.77 -6.41
CA ALA A 68 2.64 -5.48 -6.16
C ALA A 68 3.47 -5.64 -7.45
N LYS A 69 2.83 -5.92 -8.57
CA LYS A 69 3.52 -5.98 -9.87
C LYS A 69 4.10 -4.62 -10.26
N ALA A 70 3.35 -3.55 -10.05
CA ALA A 70 3.81 -2.20 -10.32
C ALA A 70 5.01 -1.84 -9.43
N ILE A 71 4.96 -2.20 -8.16
CA ILE A 71 6.07 -1.99 -7.21
C ILE A 71 7.32 -2.70 -7.71
N ARG A 72 7.20 -3.98 -8.10
CA ARG A 72 8.35 -4.77 -8.54
C ARG A 72 8.95 -4.22 -9.83
N THR A 73 8.15 -3.64 -10.70
CA THR A 73 8.63 -2.95 -11.91
C THR A 73 9.39 -1.67 -11.55
N ALA A 74 8.86 -0.89 -10.62
CA ALA A 74 9.43 0.41 -10.24
C ALA A 74 10.66 0.28 -9.33
N ILE A 75 10.65 -0.70 -8.43
CA ILE A 75 11.67 -0.91 -7.41
C ILE A 75 12.26 -2.32 -7.61
N PRO A 76 13.51 -2.44 -8.10
CA PRO A 76 14.13 -3.75 -8.28
C PRO A 76 14.18 -4.50 -6.94
N CYS A 77 13.60 -5.70 -6.91
CA CYS A 77 13.57 -6.55 -5.74
C CYS A 77 13.29 -7.99 -6.16
N LYS A 78 13.62 -8.92 -5.29
CA LYS A 78 13.37 -10.34 -5.59
C LYS A 78 11.88 -10.66 -5.57
N LYS A 79 11.18 -10.18 -4.53
CA LYS A 79 9.74 -10.38 -4.36
C LYS A 79 9.13 -9.21 -3.61
N VAL A 80 7.82 -9.13 -3.62
CA VAL A 80 7.06 -8.19 -2.79
C VAL A 80 6.33 -9.02 -1.73
N ALA A 81 6.59 -8.72 -0.46
CA ALA A 81 5.90 -9.38 0.65
C ALA A 81 4.53 -8.74 0.85
N GLN A 82 3.56 -9.54 1.24
CA GLN A 82 2.23 -9.06 1.62
C GLN A 82 2.00 -9.39 3.09
N VAL A 83 1.68 -8.38 3.89
CA VAL A 83 1.44 -8.53 5.34
C VAL A 83 0.18 -7.77 5.72
N VAL A 84 -0.64 -8.38 6.57
CA VAL A 84 -1.83 -7.75 7.13
C VAL A 84 -1.76 -7.84 8.64
N LEU A 85 -1.77 -6.69 9.32
CA LEU A 85 -1.74 -6.61 10.78
C LEU A 85 -3.01 -5.93 11.31
N GLY A 86 -3.18 -4.63 11.06
CA GLY A 86 -4.44 -3.94 11.30
C GLY A 86 -4.75 -3.58 12.75
N LEU A 87 -3.77 -3.60 13.66
CA LEU A 87 -4.01 -3.30 15.07
C LEU A 87 -3.98 -1.81 15.40
N GLU A 88 -3.13 -1.03 14.72
CA GLU A 88 -2.95 0.39 15.03
C GLU A 88 -4.03 1.27 14.40
N VAL A 89 -4.41 0.99 13.16
CA VAL A 89 -5.45 1.75 12.47
C VAL A 89 -6.63 0.82 12.17
N PRO A 90 -7.84 1.14 12.66
CA PRO A 90 -9.02 0.27 12.48
C PRO A 90 -9.63 0.43 11.08
N HIS A 91 -8.83 0.23 10.05
CA HIS A 91 -9.19 0.25 8.65
C HIS A 91 -8.33 -0.81 7.97
N ALA A 92 -8.95 -1.78 7.34
CA ALA A 92 -8.23 -2.89 6.72
C ALA A 92 -7.17 -2.38 5.76
N HIS A 93 -5.96 -2.88 5.87
CA HIS A 93 -4.88 -2.50 4.96
C HIS A 93 -3.88 -3.62 4.77
N ILE A 94 -3.41 -3.74 3.52
CA ILE A 94 -2.38 -4.67 3.13
C ILE A 94 -1.07 -3.89 3.02
N HIS A 95 -0.02 -4.37 3.71
CA HIS A 95 1.34 -3.88 3.51
C HIS A 95 1.97 -4.64 2.36
N LEU A 96 2.48 -3.93 1.36
CA LEU A 96 3.28 -4.49 0.28
C LEU A 96 4.70 -3.97 0.42
N ILE A 97 5.66 -4.86 0.64
CA ILE A 97 7.02 -4.51 1.00
C ILE A 97 8.01 -5.17 0.05
N PRO A 98 8.76 -4.38 -0.76
CA PRO A 98 9.83 -4.95 -1.58
C PRO A 98 10.87 -5.62 -0.69
N MET A 99 11.26 -6.85 -1.03
CA MET A 99 12.25 -7.57 -0.23
C MET A 99 13.23 -8.34 -1.10
N ASN A 100 14.46 -8.46 -0.60
CA ASN A 100 15.50 -9.32 -1.15
C ASN A 100 15.86 -10.44 -0.17
N SER A 101 15.45 -10.29 1.09
CA SER A 101 15.53 -11.30 2.15
C SER A 101 14.35 -11.11 3.10
N GLU A 102 14.03 -12.13 3.88
CA GLU A 102 12.97 -12.04 4.88
C GLU A 102 13.27 -11.01 5.97
N ALA A 103 14.54 -10.74 6.25
CA ALA A 103 14.96 -9.73 7.22
C ALA A 103 14.53 -8.31 6.82
N ASP A 104 14.26 -8.07 5.54
CA ASP A 104 13.79 -6.76 5.06
C ASP A 104 12.37 -6.44 5.55
N VAL A 105 11.61 -7.46 5.96
CA VAL A 105 10.25 -7.28 6.47
C VAL A 105 10.30 -7.25 8.01
N ASN A 106 10.75 -6.13 8.54
CA ASN A 106 10.85 -5.92 9.98
C ASN A 106 10.27 -4.55 10.35
N PHE A 107 9.08 -4.57 10.94
CA PHE A 107 8.34 -3.35 11.27
C PHE A 107 9.00 -2.50 12.35
N LYS A 108 10.04 -3.00 13.02
CA LYS A 108 10.84 -2.25 13.98
C LYS A 108 11.94 -1.43 13.30
N ASN A 109 12.33 -1.80 12.09
CA ASN A 109 13.40 -1.14 11.34
C ASN A 109 12.82 -0.19 10.31
N LYS A 110 12.59 1.06 10.70
CA LYS A 110 12.09 2.09 9.80
C LYS A 110 13.23 2.74 9.05
N VAL A 111 12.99 3.10 7.79
CA VAL A 111 13.93 3.90 6.99
C VAL A 111 13.38 5.30 6.83
N THR A 112 14.28 6.29 6.68
CA THR A 112 13.88 7.68 6.47
C THR A 112 14.13 8.03 5.01
N LEU A 113 13.09 8.48 4.32
CA LEU A 113 13.16 8.93 2.94
C LEU A 113 12.68 10.39 2.87
N GLN A 114 13.34 11.19 2.05
CA GLN A 114 12.97 12.58 1.85
C GLN A 114 11.69 12.68 1.01
N ASP A 115 11.00 13.82 1.11
CA ASP A 115 9.74 14.04 0.41
C ASP A 115 9.89 13.88 -1.12
N ASP A 116 10.96 14.42 -1.69
CA ASP A 116 11.22 14.30 -3.13
C ASP A 116 11.48 12.85 -3.56
N GLU A 117 12.16 12.05 -2.73
CA GLU A 117 12.35 10.63 -2.97
C GLU A 117 11.01 9.89 -2.93
N MET A 118 10.19 10.17 -1.92
CA MET A 118 8.87 9.54 -1.78
C MET A 118 7.99 9.84 -2.98
N LYS A 119 7.96 11.10 -3.42
CA LYS A 119 7.22 11.50 -4.61
C LYS A 119 7.69 10.77 -5.87
N ALA A 120 9.00 10.66 -6.06
CA ALA A 120 9.59 9.99 -7.22
C ALA A 120 9.25 8.50 -7.23
N ILE A 121 9.30 7.84 -6.07
CA ILE A 121 8.95 6.43 -5.93
C ILE A 121 7.47 6.21 -6.24
N ALA A 122 6.59 7.03 -5.67
CA ALA A 122 5.16 6.93 -5.90
C ALA A 122 4.82 7.13 -7.39
N ASP A 123 5.44 8.11 -8.03
CA ASP A 123 5.22 8.38 -9.47
C ASP A 123 5.65 7.20 -10.34
N LYS A 124 6.76 6.54 -10.01
CA LYS A 124 7.21 5.36 -10.75
C LYS A 124 6.23 4.19 -10.59
N ILE A 125 5.73 3.98 -9.39
CA ILE A 125 4.76 2.92 -9.12
C ILE A 125 3.45 3.22 -9.85
N LEU A 126 2.98 4.46 -9.78
CA LEU A 126 1.74 4.88 -10.45
C LEU A 126 1.85 4.71 -11.97
N THR A 127 2.97 5.10 -12.56
CA THR A 127 3.23 4.93 -13.98
C THR A 127 3.20 3.45 -14.37
N ALA A 128 3.87 2.61 -13.59
CA ALA A 128 3.89 1.17 -13.83
C ALA A 128 2.50 0.56 -13.67
N PHE A 129 1.73 1.01 -12.68
CA PHE A 129 0.36 0.54 -12.46
C PHE A 129 -0.54 0.89 -13.66
N LYS A 130 -0.45 2.11 -14.17
CA LYS A 130 -1.26 2.54 -15.32
C LYS A 130 -0.90 1.82 -16.62
N ALA A 131 0.31 1.25 -16.69
CA ALA A 131 0.78 0.52 -17.85
C ALA A 131 0.40 -0.96 -17.85
N LEU A 132 -0.22 -1.45 -16.80
CA LEU A 132 -0.68 -2.84 -16.71
C LEU A 132 -1.86 -3.11 -17.65
#